data_a1fd42a339dbc632666517107732aaa9
#
_entry.id   a1fd42a339dbc632666517107732aaa9
#
_cell.length_a   1.000
_cell.length_b   1.000
_cell.length_c   1.000
_cell.angle_alpha   90.00
_cell.angle_beta   90.00
_cell.angle_gamma   90.00
#
_symmetry.space_group_name_H-M   'P 1'
#
loop_
_entity.id
_entity.type
_entity.pdbx_description
1 polymer ?
#
loop_
_entity_poly.entity_id
_entity_poly.type
_entity_poly.pdbx_seq_one_letter_code
_entity_poly.pdbx_strand_id
1 'polypeptide(L)'
;ERNGYGRELREGGNELLERLGTFFTDHAPEPSLLHGDLWSGNWDVTADGEPVIFDPAVYYGDREADLAMTELFGGFPRDFYAAYDAAWARDAGYGVRRDLYNLYHILNHLNLFGTAYLGRARSLIQRLNSEAR
;
A
#
# COMPACT_ATOMS: atom_id res chain seq x y z
N GLU A 1 0.36 20.72 -0.13
CA GLU A 1 0.38 22.20 -0.11
C GLU A 1 -0.62 22.77 0.88
N ARG A 2 -1.88 22.35 0.83
CA ARG A 2 -2.97 22.89 1.66
C ARG A 2 -2.69 22.81 3.17
N ASN A 3 -2.07 21.74 3.65
CA ASN A 3 -1.84 21.49 5.08
C ASN A 3 -0.45 21.93 5.56
N GLY A 4 0.43 22.47 4.70
CA GLY A 4 1.69 23.11 5.10
C GLY A 4 2.78 22.17 5.64
N TYR A 5 2.82 20.89 5.23
CA TYR A 5 3.80 19.89 5.73
C TYR A 5 5.25 20.09 5.24
N GLY A 6 5.52 21.19 4.57
CA GLY A 6 6.86 21.62 4.21
C GLY A 6 7.24 21.37 2.76
N ARG A 7 8.28 22.11 2.33
CA ARG A 7 8.76 22.10 0.95
C ARG A 7 9.42 20.78 0.57
N GLU A 8 10.18 20.19 1.49
CA GLU A 8 10.91 18.94 1.28
C GLU A 8 9.99 17.76 0.90
N LEU A 9 8.85 17.58 1.62
CA LEU A 9 7.88 16.52 1.31
C LEU A 9 7.29 16.70 -0.09
N ARG A 10 7.01 17.94 -0.49
CA ARG A 10 6.46 18.27 -1.81
C ARG A 10 7.48 18.02 -2.92
N GLU A 11 8.72 18.46 -2.75
CA GLU A 11 9.78 18.28 -3.74
C GLU A 11 10.09 16.80 -3.96
N GLY A 12 10.26 16.03 -2.86
CA GLY A 12 10.45 14.58 -2.95
C GLY A 12 9.26 13.84 -3.57
N GLY A 13 8.03 14.29 -3.26
CA GLY A 13 6.82 13.75 -3.87
C GLY A 13 6.73 14.05 -5.37
N ASN A 14 7.10 15.25 -5.82
CA ASN A 14 7.13 15.60 -7.23
C ASN A 14 8.18 14.79 -8.00
N GLU A 15 9.38 14.62 -7.43
CA GLU A 15 10.43 13.75 -8.00
C GLU A 15 9.91 12.32 -8.18
N LEU A 16 9.21 11.78 -7.18
CA LEU A 16 8.63 10.45 -7.25
C LEU A 16 7.56 10.34 -8.35
N LEU A 17 6.70 11.36 -8.49
CA LEU A 17 5.66 11.40 -9.52
C LEU A 17 6.25 11.34 -10.94
N GLU A 18 7.36 12.02 -11.19
CA GLU A 18 8.04 12.00 -12.50
C GLU A 18 8.61 10.61 -12.85
N ARG A 19 8.85 9.78 -11.83
CA ARG A 19 9.46 8.44 -11.97
C ARG A 19 8.50 7.28 -11.73
N LEU A 20 7.21 7.54 -11.51
CA LEU A 20 6.23 6.49 -11.19
C LEU A 20 6.25 5.31 -12.17
N GLY A 21 6.43 5.58 -13.46
CA GLY A 21 6.47 4.54 -14.49
C GLY A 21 7.56 3.49 -14.30
N THR A 22 8.66 3.83 -13.62
CA THR A 22 9.79 2.90 -13.44
C THR A 22 9.42 1.70 -12.55
N PHE A 23 8.46 1.86 -11.64
CA PHE A 23 8.00 0.79 -10.74
C PHE A 23 7.15 -0.28 -11.46
N PHE A 24 6.68 0.02 -12.67
CA PHE A 24 5.77 -0.82 -13.44
C PHE A 24 6.37 -1.28 -14.77
N THR A 25 7.68 -1.09 -15.00
CA THR A 25 8.34 -1.46 -16.26
C THR A 25 8.16 -2.94 -16.60
N ASP A 26 8.30 -3.81 -15.58
CA ASP A 26 8.18 -5.26 -15.72
C ASP A 26 6.92 -5.82 -15.03
N HIS A 27 5.94 -4.95 -14.76
CA HIS A 27 4.69 -5.30 -14.09
C HIS A 27 3.49 -4.76 -14.85
N ALA A 28 2.68 -5.67 -15.38
CA ALA A 28 1.42 -5.37 -16.04
C ALA A 28 0.27 -5.97 -15.21
N PRO A 29 -0.32 -5.20 -14.29
CA PRO A 29 -1.34 -5.75 -13.39
C PRO A 29 -2.61 -6.11 -14.16
N GLU A 30 -3.13 -7.32 -13.90
CA GLU A 30 -4.48 -7.66 -14.34
C GLU A 30 -5.50 -6.97 -13.43
N PRO A 31 -6.49 -6.23 -14.01
CA PRO A 31 -7.53 -5.59 -13.23
C PRO A 31 -8.29 -6.59 -12.37
N SER A 32 -8.09 -6.54 -11.07
CA SER A 32 -8.72 -7.40 -10.07
C SER A 32 -9.74 -6.60 -9.27
N LEU A 33 -10.85 -7.24 -8.86
CA LEU A 33 -11.76 -6.63 -7.90
C LEU A 33 -11.09 -6.62 -6.53
N LEU A 34 -10.85 -5.43 -6.00
CA LEU A 34 -10.19 -5.24 -4.72
C LEU A 34 -11.21 -5.03 -3.60
N HIS A 35 -10.82 -5.41 -2.39
CA HIS A 35 -11.51 -5.00 -1.16
C HIS A 35 -11.40 -3.47 -0.96
N GLY A 36 -10.22 -2.90 -1.24
CA GLY A 36 -9.96 -1.47 -1.25
C GLY A 36 -9.65 -0.86 0.13
N ASP A 37 -9.91 -1.59 1.23
CA ASP A 37 -9.56 -1.19 2.60
C ASP A 37 -9.21 -2.43 3.45
N LEU A 38 -8.34 -3.30 2.95
CA LEU A 38 -8.02 -4.61 3.55
C LEU A 38 -6.90 -4.50 4.60
N TRP A 39 -7.16 -3.85 5.71
CA TRP A 39 -6.25 -3.78 6.85
C TRP A 39 -6.69 -4.72 7.99
N SER A 40 -5.87 -4.86 9.02
CA SER A 40 -6.12 -5.80 10.13
C SER A 40 -7.41 -5.58 10.91
N GLY A 41 -8.07 -4.43 10.77
CA GLY A 41 -9.36 -4.13 11.40
C GLY A 41 -10.58 -4.54 10.58
N ASN A 42 -10.39 -4.99 9.32
CA ASN A 42 -11.48 -5.34 8.41
C ASN A 42 -11.51 -6.85 8.09
N TRP A 43 -10.99 -7.68 8.98
CA TRP A 43 -11.13 -9.13 8.94
C TRP A 43 -11.28 -9.70 10.36
N ASP A 44 -11.92 -10.85 10.48
CA ASP A 44 -12.07 -11.57 11.73
C ASP A 44 -12.34 -13.05 11.44
N VAL A 45 -12.54 -13.83 12.50
CA VAL A 45 -12.91 -15.25 12.44
C VAL A 45 -14.27 -15.43 13.11
N THR A 46 -15.19 -16.10 12.40
CA THR A 46 -16.50 -16.42 12.97
C THR A 46 -16.42 -17.39 14.15
N ALA A 47 -17.50 -17.56 14.89
CA ALA A 47 -17.59 -18.52 16.00
C ALA A 47 -17.30 -19.97 15.55
N ASP A 48 -17.53 -20.29 14.27
CA ASP A 48 -17.30 -21.61 13.67
C ASP A 48 -15.87 -21.75 13.09
N GLY A 49 -15.01 -20.71 13.25
CA GLY A 49 -13.61 -20.73 12.81
C GLY A 49 -13.38 -20.31 11.36
N GLU A 50 -14.41 -19.80 10.66
CA GLU A 50 -14.29 -19.36 9.27
C GLU A 50 -13.75 -17.91 9.18
N PRO A 51 -12.73 -17.62 8.35
CA PRO A 51 -12.26 -16.26 8.16
C PRO A 51 -13.27 -15.44 7.35
N VAL A 52 -13.47 -14.21 7.76
CA VAL A 52 -14.36 -13.25 7.09
C VAL A 52 -13.65 -11.91 6.89
N ILE A 53 -13.96 -11.24 5.79
CA ILE A 53 -13.58 -9.85 5.52
C ILE A 53 -14.86 -9.02 5.40
N PHE A 54 -14.79 -7.75 5.82
CA PHE A 54 -15.96 -6.85 5.87
C PHE A 54 -15.53 -5.39 5.64
N ASP A 55 -16.51 -4.50 5.53
CA ASP A 55 -16.33 -3.06 5.27
C ASP A 55 -15.46 -2.74 4.02
N PRO A 56 -15.80 -3.29 2.84
CA PRO A 56 -15.04 -3.05 1.64
C PRO A 56 -15.28 -1.64 1.06
N ALA A 57 -14.24 -1.08 0.45
CA ALA A 57 -14.28 0.11 -0.41
C ALA A 57 -13.91 -0.27 -1.85
N VAL A 58 -14.75 -1.09 -2.48
CA VAL A 58 -14.44 -1.84 -3.71
C VAL A 58 -14.13 -0.97 -4.92
N TYR A 59 -13.09 -1.37 -5.66
CA TYR A 59 -12.75 -0.85 -6.97
C TYR A 59 -11.96 -1.92 -7.78
N TYR A 60 -11.80 -1.70 -9.09
CA TYR A 60 -10.91 -2.52 -9.90
C TYR A 60 -9.52 -1.90 -9.96
N GLY A 61 -8.49 -2.69 -9.68
CA GLY A 61 -7.11 -2.23 -9.66
C GLY A 61 -6.10 -3.38 -9.60
N ASP A 62 -4.85 -3.02 -9.33
CA ASP A 62 -3.79 -3.99 -9.08
C ASP A 62 -4.00 -4.69 -7.74
N ARG A 63 -4.06 -6.03 -7.74
CA ARG A 63 -4.21 -6.86 -6.54
C ARG A 63 -3.16 -6.57 -5.45
N GLU A 64 -1.99 -6.09 -5.86
CA GLU A 64 -0.91 -5.73 -4.93
C GLU A 64 -1.28 -4.55 -4.01
N ALA A 65 -2.25 -3.71 -4.39
CA ALA A 65 -2.74 -2.63 -3.54
C ALA A 65 -3.43 -3.15 -2.27
N ASP A 66 -4.28 -4.18 -2.39
CA ASP A 66 -4.88 -4.84 -1.22
C ASP A 66 -3.82 -5.55 -0.37
N LEU A 67 -2.91 -6.29 -1.00
CA LEU A 67 -1.81 -6.95 -0.28
C LEU A 67 -0.94 -5.95 0.48
N ALA A 68 -0.60 -4.81 -0.13
CA ALA A 68 0.14 -3.74 0.53
C ALA A 68 -0.59 -3.22 1.78
N MET A 69 -1.90 -3.04 1.69
CA MET A 69 -2.73 -2.60 2.82
C MET A 69 -2.73 -3.62 3.96
N THR A 70 -2.73 -4.94 3.67
CA THR A 70 -2.67 -5.96 4.73
C THR A 70 -1.40 -5.84 5.58
N GLU A 71 -0.29 -5.30 5.05
CA GLU A 71 0.99 -5.14 5.74
C GLU A 71 1.14 -3.78 6.45
N LEU A 72 0.24 -2.82 6.20
CA LEU A 72 0.43 -1.42 6.61
C LEU A 72 0.22 -1.17 8.10
N PHE A 73 -0.80 -1.78 8.69
CA PHE A 73 -1.26 -1.56 10.07
C PHE A 73 -1.34 -2.89 10.83
N GLY A 74 -0.19 -3.44 11.22
CA GLY A 74 -0.09 -4.63 12.06
C GLY A 74 0.12 -5.96 11.32
N GLY A 75 -0.19 -6.01 10.03
CA GLY A 75 -0.01 -7.20 9.20
C GLY A 75 -1.08 -8.29 9.42
N PHE A 76 -1.22 -9.17 8.43
CA PHE A 76 -1.99 -10.40 8.50
C PHE A 76 -1.13 -11.56 8.97
N PRO A 77 -1.70 -12.70 9.40
CA PRO A 77 -0.95 -13.88 9.76
C PRO A 77 -0.06 -14.40 8.62
N ARG A 78 1.09 -14.98 8.93
CA ARG A 78 2.03 -15.54 7.93
C ARG A 78 1.37 -16.54 6.99
N ASP A 79 0.44 -17.32 7.49
CA ASP A 79 -0.27 -18.35 6.74
C ASP A 79 -1.15 -17.73 5.64
N PHE A 80 -1.67 -16.53 5.86
CA PHE A 80 -2.38 -15.79 4.80
C PHE A 80 -1.50 -15.54 3.58
N TYR A 81 -0.28 -15.04 3.78
CA TYR A 81 0.64 -14.75 2.67
C TYR A 81 1.14 -16.03 2.01
N ALA A 82 1.38 -17.09 2.78
CA ALA A 82 1.78 -18.38 2.23
C ALA A 82 0.68 -19.00 1.34
N ALA A 83 -0.57 -18.95 1.78
CA ALA A 83 -1.72 -19.41 1.00
C ALA A 83 -1.96 -18.54 -0.24
N TYR A 84 -1.82 -17.22 -0.10
CA TYR A 84 -1.95 -16.28 -1.22
C TYR A 84 -0.90 -16.56 -2.30
N ASP A 85 0.39 -16.67 -1.91
CA ASP A 85 1.49 -16.95 -2.84
C ASP A 85 1.39 -18.33 -3.49
N ALA A 86 0.81 -19.31 -2.80
CA ALA A 86 0.55 -20.63 -3.37
C ALA A 86 -0.53 -20.58 -4.46
N ALA A 87 -1.52 -19.69 -4.34
CA ALA A 87 -2.59 -19.51 -5.33
C ALA A 87 -2.16 -18.61 -6.50
N TRP A 88 -1.51 -17.50 -6.18
CA TRP A 88 -1.03 -16.51 -7.14
C TRP A 88 0.18 -15.77 -6.60
N ALA A 89 1.37 -16.27 -6.89
CA ALA A 89 2.62 -15.73 -6.38
C ALA A 89 2.78 -14.22 -6.67
N ARG A 90 3.34 -13.50 -5.71
CA ARG A 90 3.78 -12.12 -5.90
C ARG A 90 5.05 -12.11 -6.73
N ASP A 91 5.22 -11.14 -7.61
CA ASP A 91 6.45 -11.02 -8.39
C ASP A 91 7.60 -10.34 -7.59
N ALA A 92 8.81 -10.36 -8.16
CA ALA A 92 10.01 -9.85 -7.50
C ALA A 92 9.95 -8.35 -7.18
N GLY A 93 9.18 -7.55 -7.93
CA GLY A 93 9.03 -6.10 -7.72
C GLY A 93 8.02 -5.72 -6.64
N TYR A 94 7.25 -6.68 -6.12
CA TYR A 94 6.20 -6.42 -5.14
C TYR A 94 6.67 -5.57 -3.94
N GLY A 95 7.83 -5.86 -3.37
CA GLY A 95 8.30 -5.17 -2.17
C GLY A 95 8.42 -3.65 -2.33
N VAL A 96 8.82 -3.18 -3.51
CA VAL A 96 8.93 -1.75 -3.83
C VAL A 96 7.54 -1.17 -4.12
N ARG A 97 6.71 -1.86 -4.92
CA ARG A 97 5.34 -1.42 -5.24
C ARG A 97 4.44 -1.42 -4.01
N ARG A 98 4.61 -2.36 -3.07
CA ARG A 98 3.97 -2.33 -1.74
C ARG A 98 4.18 -0.99 -1.04
N ASP A 99 5.41 -0.50 -1.03
CA ASP A 99 5.75 0.77 -0.39
C ASP A 99 5.13 1.96 -1.14
N LEU A 100 5.05 1.87 -2.46
CA LEU A 100 4.38 2.87 -3.29
C LEU A 100 2.87 2.92 -3.01
N TYR A 101 2.18 1.77 -2.98
CA TYR A 101 0.76 1.70 -2.64
C TYR A 101 0.50 2.18 -1.21
N ASN A 102 1.32 1.76 -0.26
CA ASN A 102 1.22 2.18 1.13
C ASN A 102 1.49 3.67 1.33
N LEU A 103 2.32 4.29 0.49
CA LEU A 103 2.55 5.74 0.53
C LEU A 103 1.25 6.53 0.32
N TYR A 104 0.36 6.08 -0.59
CA TYR A 104 -0.95 6.72 -0.78
C TYR A 104 -1.74 6.76 0.54
N HIS A 105 -1.84 5.63 1.25
CA HIS A 105 -2.56 5.56 2.51
C HIS A 105 -1.92 6.39 3.61
N ILE A 106 -0.58 6.40 3.69
CA ILE A 106 0.15 7.25 4.66
C ILE A 106 -0.04 8.74 4.38
N LEU A 107 -0.04 9.17 3.11
CA LEU A 107 -0.32 10.55 2.75
C LEU A 107 -1.78 10.94 3.05
N ASN A 108 -2.73 10.03 2.83
CA ASN A 108 -4.12 10.24 3.21
C ASN A 108 -4.26 10.40 4.73
N HIS A 109 -3.65 9.52 5.51
CA HIS A 109 -3.63 9.63 6.99
C HIS A 109 -2.95 10.89 7.47
N LEU A 110 -1.85 11.31 6.83
CA LEU A 110 -1.19 12.58 7.12
C LEU A 110 -2.15 13.77 6.92
N ASN A 111 -2.95 13.75 5.86
CA ASN A 111 -3.91 14.82 5.57
C ASN A 111 -5.10 14.83 6.53
N LEU A 112 -5.57 13.67 6.98
CA LEU A 112 -6.75 13.52 7.84
C LEU A 112 -6.41 13.64 9.34
N PHE A 113 -5.28 13.07 9.75
CA PHE A 113 -4.94 12.87 11.17
C PHE A 113 -3.68 13.65 11.62
N GLY A 114 -2.99 14.34 10.70
CA GLY A 114 -1.92 15.28 11.03
C GLY A 114 -0.53 14.67 11.12
N THR A 115 0.38 15.44 11.76
CA THR A 115 1.84 15.28 11.66
C THR A 115 2.43 13.97 12.19
N ALA A 116 1.66 13.16 12.91
CA ALA A 116 2.10 11.83 13.37
C ALA A 116 2.58 10.92 12.21
N TYR A 117 2.04 11.11 11.01
CA TYR A 117 2.39 10.34 9.80
C TYR A 117 3.50 10.98 8.95
N LEU A 118 3.94 12.21 9.28
CA LEU A 118 4.88 12.98 8.46
C LEU A 118 6.24 12.29 8.31
N GLY A 119 6.80 11.77 9.41
CA GLY A 119 8.07 11.06 9.38
C GLY A 119 8.02 9.82 8.48
N ARG A 120 6.93 9.04 8.56
CA ARG A 120 6.75 7.85 7.74
C ARG A 120 6.56 8.20 6.26
N ALA A 121 5.81 9.26 5.95
CA ALA A 121 5.64 9.74 4.58
C ALA A 121 6.98 10.16 3.96
N ARG A 122 7.81 10.92 4.69
CA ARG A 122 9.16 11.32 4.23
C ARG A 122 10.06 10.11 3.98
N SER A 123 10.13 9.18 4.91
CA SER A 123 10.96 7.98 4.78
C SER A 123 10.56 7.12 3.58
N LEU A 124 9.25 6.94 3.32
CA LEU A 124 8.76 6.20 2.16
C LEU A 124 9.13 6.92 0.84
N ILE A 125 8.93 8.24 0.75
CA ILE A 125 9.28 9.02 -0.44
C ILE A 125 10.78 8.94 -0.72
N GLN A 126 11.63 9.12 0.30
CA GLN A 126 13.09 9.04 0.15
C GLN A 126 13.52 7.66 -0.35
N ARG A 127 12.97 6.58 0.24
CA ARG A 127 13.27 5.21 -0.17
C ARG A 127 12.84 4.96 -1.62
N LEU A 128 11.61 5.31 -1.98
CA LEU A 128 11.10 5.12 -3.33
C LEU A 128 11.90 5.90 -4.37
N ASN A 129 12.30 7.15 -4.09
CA ASN A 129 13.18 7.91 -4.97
C ASN A 129 14.57 7.27 -5.13
N SER A 130 15.06 6.55 -4.11
CA SER A 130 16.33 5.80 -4.23
C SER A 130 16.20 4.54 -5.07
N GLU A 131 15.05 3.88 -5.06
CA GLU A 131 14.76 2.67 -5.86
C GLU A 131 14.44 3.01 -7.34
N ALA A 132 13.91 4.19 -7.62
CA ALA A 132 13.55 4.66 -8.97
C ALA A 132 14.73 5.15 -9.81
N ARG A 133 15.97 4.81 -9.46
CA ARG A 133 17.20 5.26 -10.15
C ARG A 133 17.61 4.37 -11.32
#